data_bfca76079a595773057a1f00a0adbd6d
#
_entry.id   bfca76079a595773057a1f00a0adbd6d
#
_cell.length_a   1.000
_cell.length_b   1.000
_cell.length_c   1.000
_cell.angle_alpha   90.00
_cell.angle_beta   90.00
_cell.angle_gamma   90.00
#
_symmetry.space_group_name_H-M   'P 1'
#
loop_
_entity.id
_entity.type
_entity.pdbx_description
1 polymer ?
#
loop_
_entity_poly.entity_id
_entity_poly.type
_entity_poly.pdbx_seq_one_letter_code
_entity_poly.pdbx_strand_id
1 'polypeptide(L)'
;MRIKEIHSDRGVLVITDFGDRTMVIPLNNRDKLLSFMRSNATNVPLFPMEVIDSLADVASHKVQIKMEAKRILPEWPYFVLDVNFRYSKSYDISFEEPFFKLSHPLDDGADFFRVEYDEIESDFTPNGKYRGAHARRYHLDEIMESLEYLAKDTPDLKLEAVIQTTAGEVYTSDKIIFKNSCTY
;
A
#
# COMPACT_ATOMS: atom_id res chain seq x y z
N MET A 1 -20.64 3.55 -8.63
CA MET A 1 -20.83 4.65 -7.63
C MET A 1 -19.57 5.51 -7.67
N ARG A 2 -19.70 6.84 -7.79
CA ARG A 2 -18.54 7.74 -7.65
C ARG A 2 -18.37 8.06 -6.17
N ILE A 3 -17.29 7.61 -5.58
CA ILE A 3 -17.02 7.81 -4.16
C ILE A 3 -16.39 9.18 -3.95
N LYS A 4 -16.94 9.92 -2.98
CA LYS A 4 -16.45 11.22 -2.52
C LYS A 4 -15.49 11.06 -1.34
N GLU A 5 -15.85 10.17 -0.41
CA GLU A 5 -15.13 9.99 0.84
C GLU A 5 -15.29 8.57 1.36
N ILE A 6 -14.22 8.04 1.97
CA ILE A 6 -14.23 6.79 2.72
C ILE A 6 -13.50 7.05 4.04
N HIS A 7 -14.14 6.75 5.16
CA HIS A 7 -13.49 6.79 6.48
C HIS A 7 -14.01 5.65 7.36
N SER A 8 -13.30 5.34 8.41
CA SER A 8 -13.75 4.39 9.44
C SER A 8 -14.26 5.14 10.67
N ASP A 9 -15.35 4.65 11.25
CA ASP A 9 -15.88 5.15 12.52
C ASP A 9 -16.46 4.00 13.32
N ARG A 10 -16.02 3.82 14.57
CA ARG A 10 -16.56 2.87 15.56
C ARG A 10 -16.79 1.45 15.04
N GLY A 11 -15.83 0.92 14.28
CA GLY A 11 -15.90 -0.44 13.75
C GLY A 11 -16.75 -0.62 12.49
N VAL A 12 -17.06 0.47 11.81
CA VAL A 12 -17.73 0.46 10.51
C VAL A 12 -16.95 1.29 9.49
N LEU A 13 -17.01 0.89 8.22
CA LEU A 13 -16.58 1.68 7.10
C LEU A 13 -17.74 2.53 6.61
N VAL A 14 -17.56 3.83 6.59
CA VAL A 14 -18.53 4.81 6.10
C VAL A 14 -18.08 5.29 4.73
N ILE A 15 -18.95 5.17 3.73
CA ILE A 15 -18.67 5.53 2.34
C ILE A 15 -19.72 6.55 1.90
N THR A 16 -19.28 7.73 1.48
CA THR A 16 -20.16 8.78 0.96
C THR A 16 -19.90 8.97 -0.53
N ASP A 17 -20.94 9.01 -1.34
CA ASP A 17 -20.86 9.32 -2.76
C ASP A 17 -21.01 10.82 -3.05
N PHE A 18 -20.79 11.22 -4.30
CA PHE A 18 -20.94 12.62 -4.72
C PHE A 18 -22.40 13.13 -4.68
N GLY A 19 -23.37 12.26 -4.45
CA GLY A 19 -24.76 12.64 -4.19
C GLY A 19 -25.11 12.68 -2.71
N ASP A 20 -24.09 12.71 -1.83
CA ASP A 20 -24.18 12.71 -0.36
C ASP A 20 -24.96 11.52 0.23
N ARG A 21 -25.05 10.43 -0.54
CA ARG A 21 -25.63 9.18 -0.03
C ARG A 21 -24.56 8.42 0.71
N THR A 22 -24.91 7.92 1.88
CA THR A 22 -24.00 7.20 2.76
C THR A 22 -24.32 5.71 2.78
N MET A 23 -23.29 4.89 2.63
CA MET A 23 -23.33 3.45 2.84
C MET A 23 -22.45 3.09 4.02
N VAL A 24 -22.88 2.15 4.83
CA VAL A 24 -22.14 1.68 6.01
C VAL A 24 -21.89 0.18 5.88
N ILE A 25 -20.63 -0.22 6.07
CA ILE A 25 -20.21 -1.63 6.07
C ILE A 25 -19.50 -1.94 7.40
N PRO A 26 -20.00 -2.90 8.20
CA PRO A 26 -19.29 -3.32 9.40
C PRO A 26 -17.91 -3.90 9.07
N LEU A 27 -16.86 -3.48 9.79
CA LEU A 27 -15.48 -3.93 9.56
C LEU A 27 -15.29 -5.43 9.84
N ASN A 28 -16.11 -6.03 10.66
CA ASN A 28 -16.10 -7.48 10.91
C ASN A 28 -16.76 -8.30 9.79
N ASN A 29 -17.41 -7.66 8.81
CA ASN A 29 -18.01 -8.34 7.66
C ASN A 29 -17.04 -8.35 6.48
N ARG A 30 -16.04 -9.24 6.55
CA ARG A 30 -14.97 -9.37 5.54
C ARG A 30 -15.53 -9.60 4.12
N ASP A 31 -16.53 -10.47 3.96
CA ASP A 31 -17.07 -10.79 2.64
C ASP A 31 -17.72 -9.58 1.98
N LYS A 32 -18.44 -8.78 2.77
CA LYS A 32 -19.08 -7.56 2.26
C LYS A 32 -18.05 -6.48 1.92
N LEU A 33 -16.99 -6.35 2.72
CA LEU A 33 -15.88 -5.46 2.45
C LEU A 33 -15.14 -5.86 1.16
N LEU A 34 -14.77 -7.13 1.01
CA LEU A 34 -14.12 -7.65 -0.19
C LEU A 34 -15.00 -7.49 -1.43
N SER A 35 -16.30 -7.78 -1.34
CA SER A 35 -17.24 -7.57 -2.43
C SER A 35 -17.31 -6.09 -2.83
N PHE A 36 -17.34 -5.19 -1.86
CA PHE A 36 -17.32 -3.75 -2.12
C PHE A 36 -16.02 -3.31 -2.79
N MET A 37 -14.87 -3.78 -2.31
CA MET A 37 -13.56 -3.46 -2.90
C MET A 37 -13.45 -3.95 -4.35
N ARG A 38 -13.88 -5.18 -4.65
CA ARG A 38 -13.92 -5.72 -6.03
C ARG A 38 -14.71 -4.83 -6.97
N SER A 39 -15.86 -4.33 -6.50
CA SER A 39 -16.72 -3.45 -7.29
C SER A 39 -16.18 -2.02 -7.42
N ASN A 40 -15.17 -1.64 -6.63
CA ASN A 40 -14.62 -0.29 -6.53
C ASN A 40 -13.10 -0.30 -6.47
N ALA A 41 -12.44 -1.16 -7.25
CA ALA A 41 -11.00 -1.40 -7.21
C ALA A 41 -10.15 -0.11 -7.34
N THR A 42 -10.58 0.83 -8.17
CA THR A 42 -9.90 2.12 -8.38
C THR A 42 -9.93 3.03 -7.15
N ASN A 43 -10.80 2.77 -6.18
CA ASN A 43 -10.94 3.56 -4.96
C ASN A 43 -10.27 2.92 -3.74
N VAL A 44 -9.61 1.77 -3.90
CA VAL A 44 -8.91 1.09 -2.79
C VAL A 44 -7.88 1.99 -2.09
N PRO A 45 -7.11 2.83 -2.79
CA PRO A 45 -6.20 3.76 -2.13
C PRO A 45 -6.86 4.72 -1.13
N LEU A 46 -8.16 5.00 -1.28
CA LEU A 46 -8.92 5.87 -0.38
C LEU A 46 -9.34 5.17 0.93
N PHE A 47 -9.17 3.85 1.03
CA PHE A 47 -9.53 3.12 2.25
C PHE A 47 -8.56 3.46 3.38
N PRO A 48 -9.05 3.64 4.61
CA PRO A 48 -8.19 3.79 5.79
C PRO A 48 -7.23 2.61 5.94
N MET A 49 -6.00 2.88 6.41
CA MET A 49 -4.95 1.86 6.57
C MET A 49 -5.42 0.68 7.42
N GLU A 50 -6.14 0.93 8.51
CA GLU A 50 -6.69 -0.12 9.38
C GLU A 50 -7.67 -1.07 8.66
N VAL A 51 -8.41 -0.56 7.67
CA VAL A 51 -9.30 -1.36 6.84
C VAL A 51 -8.49 -2.21 5.87
N ILE A 52 -7.49 -1.63 5.22
CA ILE A 52 -6.56 -2.35 4.34
C ILE A 52 -5.87 -3.45 5.11
N ASP A 53 -5.31 -3.16 6.29
CA ASP A 53 -4.66 -4.14 7.16
C ASP A 53 -5.60 -5.29 7.55
N SER A 54 -6.87 -4.97 7.85
CA SER A 54 -7.87 -5.98 8.22
C SER A 54 -8.26 -6.91 7.06
N LEU A 55 -8.09 -6.43 5.84
CA LEU A 55 -8.40 -7.17 4.61
C LEU A 55 -7.18 -7.90 4.04
N ALA A 56 -5.98 -7.44 4.38
CA ALA A 56 -4.76 -8.07 3.95
C ALA A 56 -4.71 -9.53 4.41
N ASP A 57 -4.37 -10.41 3.50
CA ASP A 57 -4.21 -11.83 3.80
C ASP A 57 -2.79 -12.11 4.31
N VAL A 58 -2.47 -11.56 5.48
CA VAL A 58 -1.13 -11.66 6.11
C VAL A 58 -0.73 -13.11 6.36
N ALA A 59 -1.72 -13.99 6.58
CA ALA A 59 -1.49 -15.41 6.83
C ALA A 59 -1.43 -16.23 5.53
N SER A 60 -1.75 -15.64 4.38
CA SER A 60 -1.80 -16.41 3.15
C SER A 60 -0.40 -16.67 2.63
N HIS A 61 -0.17 -17.94 2.38
CA HIS A 61 1.04 -18.39 1.69
C HIS A 61 1.01 -18.11 0.16
N LYS A 62 0.09 -17.27 -0.29
CA LYS A 62 -0.14 -16.98 -1.70
C LYS A 62 0.79 -15.91 -2.24
N VAL A 63 0.92 -14.82 -1.49
CA VAL A 63 1.78 -13.68 -1.84
C VAL A 63 2.62 -13.29 -0.62
N GLN A 64 3.87 -13.00 -0.85
CA GLN A 64 4.78 -12.42 0.15
C GLN A 64 5.38 -11.14 -0.41
N ILE A 65 5.40 -10.09 0.40
CA ILE A 65 5.95 -8.79 0.02
C ILE A 65 7.03 -8.41 1.02
N LYS A 66 8.17 -7.95 0.51
CA LYS A 66 9.25 -7.37 1.29
C LYS A 66 9.55 -5.99 0.73
N MET A 67 9.52 -4.97 1.58
CA MET A 67 9.86 -3.60 1.22
C MET A 67 11.09 -3.13 1.99
N GLU A 68 11.99 -2.47 1.30
CA GLU A 68 13.18 -1.87 1.88
C GLU A 68 13.38 -0.45 1.32
N ALA A 69 13.64 0.51 2.21
CA ALA A 69 14.07 1.84 1.80
C ALA A 69 15.59 1.83 1.63
N LYS A 70 16.07 2.30 0.49
CA LYS A 70 17.51 2.36 0.18
C LYS A 70 17.88 3.76 -0.32
N ARG A 71 19.11 4.20 -0.02
CA ARG A 71 19.72 5.33 -0.70
C ARG A 71 20.44 4.84 -1.95
N ILE A 72 20.28 5.55 -3.06
CA ILE A 72 20.98 5.19 -4.30
C ILE A 72 22.49 5.44 -4.13
N LEU A 73 22.85 6.56 -3.50
CA LEU A 73 24.22 6.91 -3.15
C LEU A 73 24.25 7.55 -1.76
N PRO A 74 25.30 7.34 -0.95
CA PRO A 74 25.39 7.90 0.42
C PRO A 74 25.28 9.42 0.48
N GLU A 75 25.65 10.11 -0.59
CA GLU A 75 25.74 11.57 -0.71
C GLU A 75 24.45 12.20 -1.29
N TRP A 76 23.52 11.37 -1.78
CA TRP A 76 22.28 11.85 -2.39
C TRP A 76 21.12 11.79 -1.40
N PRO A 77 20.33 12.87 -1.29
CA PRO A 77 19.14 12.88 -0.44
C PRO A 77 18.05 11.96 -0.93
N TYR A 78 18.14 11.44 -2.16
CA TYR A 78 17.11 10.65 -2.81
C TYR A 78 17.06 9.23 -2.29
N PHE A 79 15.87 8.80 -1.92
CA PHE A 79 15.57 7.45 -1.52
C PHE A 79 14.81 6.71 -2.63
N VAL A 80 15.03 5.41 -2.65
CA VAL A 80 14.22 4.48 -3.42
C VAL A 80 13.59 3.45 -2.48
N LEU A 81 12.44 2.94 -2.87
CA LEU A 81 11.79 1.81 -2.22
C LEU A 81 11.94 0.59 -3.12
N ASP A 82 12.72 -0.39 -2.69
CA ASP A 82 12.76 -1.69 -3.34
C ASP A 82 11.65 -2.57 -2.78
N VAL A 83 10.70 -2.94 -3.63
CA VAL A 83 9.60 -3.83 -3.27
C VAL A 83 9.77 -5.15 -3.99
N ASN A 84 10.05 -6.19 -3.22
CA ASN A 84 10.13 -7.56 -3.68
C ASN A 84 8.83 -8.28 -3.35
N PHE A 85 8.24 -8.98 -4.29
CA PHE A 85 7.07 -9.81 -4.06
C PHE A 85 7.17 -11.14 -4.79
N ARG A 86 6.59 -12.18 -4.19
CA ARG A 86 6.50 -13.52 -4.76
C ARG A 86 5.14 -14.13 -4.54
N TYR A 87 4.72 -15.00 -5.44
CA TYR A 87 3.39 -15.60 -5.39
C TYR A 87 3.41 -17.12 -5.64
N SER A 88 2.42 -17.79 -5.08
CA SER A 88 2.32 -19.25 -5.10
C SER A 88 2.07 -19.81 -6.49
N LYS A 89 2.56 -21.03 -6.72
CA LYS A 89 2.40 -21.80 -7.98
C LYS A 89 0.96 -22.06 -8.41
N SER A 90 0.03 -22.11 -7.47
CA SER A 90 -1.37 -22.49 -7.73
C SER A 90 -2.25 -21.34 -8.19
N TYR A 91 -1.70 -20.13 -8.29
CA TYR A 91 -2.44 -18.93 -8.65
C TYR A 91 -1.90 -18.28 -9.91
N ASP A 92 -2.79 -18.04 -10.84
CA ASP A 92 -2.57 -17.08 -11.92
C ASP A 92 -3.06 -15.73 -11.39
N ILE A 93 -2.15 -15.02 -10.72
CA ILE A 93 -2.49 -13.78 -10.03
C ILE A 93 -2.12 -12.62 -10.95
N SER A 94 -3.13 -11.87 -11.38
CA SER A 94 -2.92 -10.56 -11.97
C SER A 94 -2.99 -9.50 -10.87
N PHE A 95 -2.00 -8.62 -10.85
CA PHE A 95 -1.91 -7.54 -9.88
C PHE A 95 -2.32 -6.21 -10.49
N GLU A 96 -3.06 -5.44 -9.71
CA GLU A 96 -3.20 -3.99 -9.94
C GLU A 96 -1.87 -3.30 -9.64
N GLU A 97 -1.73 -2.06 -10.10
CA GLU A 97 -0.54 -1.28 -9.81
C GLU A 97 -0.41 -1.04 -8.29
N PRO A 98 0.74 -1.38 -7.68
CA PRO A 98 0.99 -1.15 -6.27
C PRO A 98 0.93 0.33 -5.90
N PHE A 99 0.56 0.60 -4.67
CA PHE A 99 0.61 1.94 -4.08
C PHE A 99 1.20 1.88 -2.68
N PHE A 100 1.62 3.03 -2.17
CA PHE A 100 2.18 3.17 -0.83
C PHE A 100 1.21 3.91 0.06
N LYS A 101 0.93 3.33 1.22
CA LYS A 101 0.05 3.89 2.23
C LYS A 101 0.89 4.53 3.33
N LEU A 102 0.46 5.71 3.77
CA LEU A 102 1.07 6.48 4.84
C LEU A 102 0.23 6.36 6.11
N SER A 103 0.89 6.37 7.27
CA SER A 103 0.19 6.41 8.57
C SER A 103 -0.41 7.77 8.89
N HIS A 104 0.00 8.82 8.18
CA HIS A 104 -0.49 10.19 8.31
C HIS A 104 -0.65 10.80 6.93
N PRO A 105 -1.66 11.65 6.71
CA PRO A 105 -1.90 12.27 5.42
C PRO A 105 -0.82 13.31 5.08
N LEU A 106 -0.57 13.46 3.80
CA LEU A 106 0.20 14.56 3.22
C LEU A 106 -0.57 15.89 3.33
N ASP A 107 0.07 17.00 2.99
CA ASP A 107 -0.54 18.34 3.07
C ASP A 107 -1.79 18.51 2.21
N ASP A 108 -1.91 17.76 1.13
CA ASP A 108 -3.10 17.71 0.28
C ASP A 108 -4.22 16.80 0.82
N GLY A 109 -3.99 16.19 1.98
CA GLY A 109 -4.91 15.26 2.64
C GLY A 109 -4.85 13.82 2.13
N ALA A 110 -4.00 13.52 1.13
CA ALA A 110 -3.80 12.16 0.66
C ALA A 110 -2.94 11.36 1.65
N ASP A 111 -3.37 10.16 1.99
CA ASP A 111 -2.62 9.23 2.84
C ASP A 111 -2.02 8.07 2.04
N PHE A 112 -1.92 8.22 0.74
CA PHE A 112 -1.28 7.29 -0.18
C PHE A 112 -0.62 8.01 -1.33
N PHE A 113 0.34 7.32 -1.98
CA PHE A 113 0.97 7.80 -3.21
C PHE A 113 1.33 6.66 -4.15
N ARG A 114 1.54 7.02 -5.42
CA ARG A 114 2.16 6.21 -6.47
C ARG A 114 3.29 7.01 -7.08
N VAL A 115 4.36 6.32 -7.42
CA VAL A 115 5.53 6.92 -8.07
C VAL A 115 6.04 5.97 -9.15
N GLU A 116 6.83 6.48 -10.06
CA GLU A 116 7.46 5.70 -11.12
C GLU A 116 8.40 4.63 -10.54
N TYR A 117 8.60 3.56 -11.29
CA TYR A 117 9.46 2.46 -10.90
C TYR A 117 10.22 1.86 -12.07
N ASP A 118 11.34 1.20 -11.75
CA ASP A 118 12.07 0.29 -12.61
C ASP A 118 11.88 -1.15 -12.15
N GLU A 119 11.83 -2.08 -13.09
CA GLU A 119 11.93 -3.50 -12.75
C GLU A 119 13.38 -3.84 -12.43
N ILE A 120 13.58 -4.56 -11.34
CA ILE A 120 14.90 -5.01 -10.89
C ILE A 120 14.92 -6.52 -10.65
N GLU A 121 16.10 -7.08 -10.45
CA GLU A 121 16.22 -8.49 -10.07
C GLU A 121 15.67 -8.73 -8.66
N SER A 122 14.87 -9.77 -8.51
CA SER A 122 14.25 -10.09 -7.22
C SER A 122 15.23 -10.76 -6.26
N ASP A 123 15.25 -10.29 -5.01
CA ASP A 123 16.00 -10.91 -3.91
C ASP A 123 15.41 -12.27 -3.49
N PHE A 124 14.18 -12.57 -3.90
CA PHE A 124 13.57 -13.83 -3.56
C PHE A 124 14.12 -15.00 -4.38
N THR A 125 14.74 -15.94 -3.70
CA THR A 125 15.16 -17.18 -4.31
C THR A 125 13.94 -18.03 -4.69
N PRO A 126 13.77 -18.45 -5.95
CA PRO A 126 12.71 -19.35 -6.33
C PRO A 126 12.78 -20.63 -5.49
N ASN A 127 11.65 -21.01 -4.90
CA ASN A 127 11.52 -22.29 -4.22
C ASN A 127 10.26 -23.01 -4.73
N GLY A 128 10.13 -24.30 -4.46
CA GLY A 128 9.04 -25.12 -4.99
C GLY A 128 7.63 -24.64 -4.62
N LYS A 129 7.50 -23.74 -3.64
CA LYS A 129 6.24 -23.18 -3.14
C LYS A 129 5.76 -21.98 -3.96
N TYR A 130 6.69 -21.15 -4.45
CA TYR A 130 6.36 -19.94 -5.18
C TYR A 130 6.68 -20.09 -6.66
N ARG A 131 5.75 -19.68 -7.52
CA ARG A 131 5.85 -19.80 -8.98
C ARG A 131 6.61 -18.64 -9.60
N GLY A 132 6.42 -17.45 -9.09
CA GLY A 132 7.02 -16.23 -9.60
C GLY A 132 7.46 -15.30 -8.50
N ALA A 133 8.45 -14.47 -8.85
CA ALA A 133 8.92 -13.39 -8.05
C ALA A 133 9.19 -12.19 -8.96
N HIS A 134 8.86 -11.00 -8.47
CA HIS A 134 9.14 -9.74 -9.13
C HIS A 134 9.73 -8.78 -8.11
N ALA A 135 10.56 -7.87 -8.59
CA ALA A 135 11.03 -6.78 -7.77
C ALA A 135 10.96 -5.46 -8.56
N ARG A 136 10.59 -4.41 -7.87
CA ARG A 136 10.48 -3.07 -8.43
C ARG A 136 11.15 -2.08 -7.52
N ARG A 137 11.85 -1.15 -8.14
CA ARG A 137 12.46 0.00 -7.48
C ARG A 137 11.64 1.24 -7.77
N TYR A 138 11.05 1.80 -6.75
CA TYR A 138 10.21 2.98 -6.82
C TYR A 138 11.02 4.23 -6.48
N HIS A 139 10.92 5.26 -7.32
CA HIS A 139 11.66 6.50 -7.19
C HIS A 139 10.83 7.51 -6.40
N LEU A 140 11.36 7.99 -5.27
CA LEU A 140 10.62 8.88 -4.37
C LEU A 140 10.87 10.37 -4.64
N ASP A 141 11.65 10.71 -5.67
CA ASP A 141 12.11 12.07 -5.97
C ASP A 141 10.97 13.10 -5.98
N GLU A 142 9.84 12.74 -6.62
CA GLU A 142 8.69 13.63 -6.77
C GLU A 142 7.95 13.92 -5.46
N ILE A 143 8.04 13.03 -4.49
CA ILE A 143 7.31 13.11 -3.23
C ILE A 143 8.22 13.35 -2.02
N MET A 144 9.53 13.41 -2.24
CA MET A 144 10.53 13.43 -1.17
C MET A 144 10.37 14.62 -0.24
N GLU A 145 10.16 15.83 -0.78
CA GLU A 145 9.97 17.04 0.02
C GLU A 145 8.74 16.91 0.94
N SER A 146 7.65 16.37 0.42
CA SER A 146 6.42 16.15 1.20
C SER A 146 6.62 15.12 2.29
N LEU A 147 7.34 14.03 2.01
CA LEU A 147 7.65 13.00 3.00
C LEU A 147 8.60 13.52 4.09
N GLU A 148 9.61 14.29 3.72
CA GLU A 148 10.54 14.90 4.68
C GLU A 148 9.85 15.95 5.55
N TYR A 149 8.96 16.76 4.96
CA TYR A 149 8.17 17.72 5.71
C TYR A 149 7.27 17.02 6.72
N LEU A 150 6.52 16.03 6.29
CA LEU A 150 5.64 15.25 7.16
C LEU A 150 6.42 14.52 8.27
N ALA A 151 7.60 13.98 7.96
CA ALA A 151 8.43 13.27 8.92
C ALA A 151 9.04 14.17 10.01
N LYS A 152 9.10 15.50 9.81
CA LYS A 152 9.53 16.44 10.85
C LYS A 152 8.55 16.49 12.02
N ASP A 153 7.24 16.49 11.69
CA ASP A 153 6.18 16.57 12.68
C ASP A 153 5.66 15.18 13.11
N THR A 154 6.04 14.16 12.36
CA THR A 154 5.62 12.78 12.56
C THR A 154 6.83 11.84 12.58
N PRO A 155 7.58 11.75 13.70
CA PRO A 155 8.81 10.96 13.77
C PRO A 155 8.61 9.46 13.54
N ASP A 156 7.39 8.95 13.73
CA ASP A 156 7.00 7.56 13.50
C ASP A 156 6.19 7.38 12.21
N LEU A 157 6.41 8.25 11.21
CA LEU A 157 5.76 8.11 9.90
C LEU A 157 6.05 6.72 9.32
N LYS A 158 4.99 5.95 9.12
CA LYS A 158 5.08 4.59 8.58
C LYS A 158 4.64 4.55 7.15
N LEU A 159 5.39 3.78 6.35
CA LEU A 159 5.04 3.42 4.99
C LEU A 159 4.73 1.93 4.91
N GLU A 160 3.79 1.59 4.06
CA GLU A 160 3.38 0.22 3.75
C GLU A 160 3.11 0.10 2.26
N ALA A 161 3.73 -0.87 1.59
CA ALA A 161 3.38 -1.20 0.21
C ALA A 161 2.10 -2.03 0.19
N VAL A 162 1.16 -1.65 -0.66
CA VAL A 162 -0.12 -2.34 -0.82
C VAL A 162 -0.24 -2.85 -2.25
N ILE A 163 -0.49 -4.13 -2.40
CA ILE A 163 -0.74 -4.78 -3.69
C ILE A 163 -2.14 -5.35 -3.67
N GLN A 164 -2.91 -5.02 -4.69
CA GLN A 164 -4.24 -5.58 -4.89
C GLN A 164 -4.23 -6.50 -6.10
N THR A 165 -4.93 -7.63 -5.99
CA THR A 165 -5.18 -8.49 -7.16
C THR A 165 -6.41 -8.01 -7.92
N THR A 166 -6.51 -8.39 -9.18
CA THR A 166 -7.72 -8.15 -9.99
C THR A 166 -8.96 -8.84 -9.42
N ALA A 167 -8.78 -9.87 -8.57
CA ALA A 167 -9.86 -10.51 -7.82
C ALA A 167 -10.27 -9.73 -6.55
N GLY A 168 -9.60 -8.62 -6.24
CA GLY A 168 -9.89 -7.77 -5.09
C GLY A 168 -9.26 -8.23 -3.77
N GLU A 169 -8.36 -9.22 -3.79
CA GLU A 169 -7.56 -9.59 -2.62
C GLU A 169 -6.48 -8.53 -2.39
N VAL A 170 -6.21 -8.20 -1.14
CA VAL A 170 -5.24 -7.19 -0.74
C VAL A 170 -4.11 -7.82 0.04
N TYR A 171 -2.89 -7.46 -0.28
CA TYR A 171 -1.68 -7.90 0.39
C TYR A 171 -0.83 -6.68 0.74
N THR A 172 -0.22 -6.70 1.91
CA THR A 172 0.60 -5.61 2.40
C THR A 172 2.01 -6.10 2.75
N SER A 173 2.97 -5.18 2.67
CA SER A 173 4.31 -5.41 3.21
C SER A 173 4.32 -5.20 4.73
N ASP A 174 5.44 -5.55 5.36
CA ASP A 174 5.76 -4.99 6.67
C ASP A 174 5.87 -3.47 6.57
N LYS A 175 5.50 -2.78 7.66
CA LYS A 175 5.59 -1.33 7.74
C LYS A 175 7.04 -0.92 8.01
N ILE A 176 7.52 0.04 7.25
CA ILE A 176 8.80 0.69 7.54
C ILE A 176 8.56 2.07 8.15
N ILE A 177 9.47 2.49 9.04
CA ILE A 177 9.48 3.85 9.56
C ILE A 177 10.33 4.70 8.61
N PHE A 178 9.71 5.74 8.06
CA PHE A 178 10.41 6.72 7.27
C PHE A 178 11.15 7.67 8.21
N LYS A 179 12.49 7.61 8.19
CA LYS A 179 13.33 8.48 9.00
C LYS A 179 13.82 9.65 8.16
N ASN A 180 13.58 10.84 8.63
CA ASN A 180 14.21 12.03 8.05
C ASN A 180 15.75 11.89 8.15
N SER A 181 16.42 11.96 7.01
CA SER A 181 17.88 11.80 6.94
C SER A 181 18.65 13.02 7.43
N CYS A 182 17.95 14.10 7.79
CA CYS A 182 18.55 15.36 8.24
C CYS A 182 18.89 15.43 9.73
N THR A 183 18.85 14.34 10.47
CA THR A 183 19.46 14.27 11.80
C THR A 183 20.92 13.91 11.67
N TYR A 184 21.73 14.94 11.49
CA TYR A 184 23.16 14.92 11.75
C TYR A 184 23.42 15.01 13.25
#